data_7f60c103858eb1a7492f2b287ee5f5ae
#
_entry.id   7f60c103858eb1a7492f2b287ee5f5ae
#
_cell.length_a   1.000
_cell.length_b   1.000
_cell.length_c   1.000
_cell.angle_alpha   90.00
_cell.angle_beta   90.00
_cell.angle_gamma   90.00
#
_symmetry.space_group_name_H-M   'P 1'
#
loop_
_entity.id
_entity.type
_entity.pdbx_description
1 polymer ?
#
loop_
_entity_poly.entity_id
_entity_poly.type
_entity_poly.pdbx_seq_one_letter_code
_entity_poly.pdbx_strand_id
1 'polypeptide(L)'
;MEQRAWVATRKGLFELRRRGQWAVERVHFLGEPVSMVLPPQQGTGRMLAALNLGHFGVKVHASDDAGATWHELPAPTYPPQPEGEPVAGIAWKLQQLWSLEAAHGTIWAGTLPGGLFRSSDGAESWQLVEPLWHQPGRVEWFGGGYDVPGIHSICPHPTRAAELLVGISCGGAWVTRDDAASWQLQADGMHAAYMPPDQAENPNTQDPHRIVRCVARPDVLWCQHHNGIWRSTDNAASWHEVANVPLANFGFAVAVHPEQADTAWFVPGVADQQRVPVDGALVVNRTRDGGKSFETLCTGLPHQDCYDLIYRHGLAVDETGHRLLMGSTTGGLWASDDGGDRWATVAAHLPPVYAVRFG
;
A
#
# COMPACT_ATOMS: atom_id res chain seq x y z
N MET A 1 17.34 19.75 6.69
CA MET A 1 16.67 19.69 5.37
C MET A 1 15.20 19.90 5.58
N GLU A 2 14.55 20.63 4.68
CA GLU A 2 13.10 20.84 4.70
C GLU A 2 12.44 19.51 4.32
N GLN A 3 11.54 19.01 5.16
CA GLN A 3 10.91 17.71 4.93
C GLN A 3 9.56 17.91 4.26
N ARG A 4 9.27 17.06 3.30
CA ARG A 4 8.02 17.04 2.55
C ARG A 4 7.31 15.71 2.71
N ALA A 5 6.01 15.73 2.55
CA ALA A 5 5.19 14.54 2.41
C ALA A 5 3.97 14.84 1.54
N TRP A 6 3.36 13.81 1.03
CA TRP A 6 2.26 13.88 0.10
C TRP A 6 1.09 13.04 0.60
N VAL A 7 -0.11 13.63 0.57
CA VAL A 7 -1.34 12.98 1.01
C VAL A 7 -2.32 12.94 -0.15
N ALA A 8 -2.49 11.77 -0.73
CA ALA A 8 -3.46 11.50 -1.78
C ALA A 8 -4.84 11.29 -1.16
N THR A 9 -5.83 12.03 -1.64
CA THR A 9 -7.17 12.03 -1.07
C THR A 9 -8.26 11.96 -2.14
N ARG A 10 -9.50 11.80 -1.69
CA ARG A 10 -10.68 11.81 -2.58
C ARG A 10 -10.90 13.16 -3.28
N LYS A 11 -10.26 14.26 -2.86
CA LYS A 11 -10.48 15.60 -3.42
C LYS A 11 -9.19 16.41 -3.56
N GLY A 12 -8.11 15.76 -3.95
CA GLY A 12 -6.83 16.42 -4.22
C GLY A 12 -5.63 15.71 -3.66
N LEU A 13 -4.46 16.19 -4.08
CA LEU A 13 -3.16 15.82 -3.54
C LEU A 13 -2.66 16.96 -2.67
N PHE A 14 -2.45 16.70 -1.38
CA PHE A 14 -1.99 17.69 -0.42
C PHE A 14 -0.48 17.54 -0.21
N GLU A 15 0.26 18.60 -0.50
CA GLU A 15 1.67 18.73 -0.12
C GLU A 15 1.76 19.17 1.32
N LEU A 16 2.49 18.41 2.12
CA LEU A 16 2.82 18.75 3.49
C LEU A 16 4.27 19.23 3.58
N ARG A 17 4.50 20.23 4.41
CA ARG A 17 5.85 20.66 4.81
C ARG A 17 6.00 20.69 6.31
N ARG A 18 7.20 20.30 6.75
CA ARG A 18 7.58 20.37 8.14
C ARG A 18 8.57 21.51 8.38
N ARG A 19 8.08 22.56 9.10
CA ARG A 19 8.87 23.70 9.61
C ARG A 19 8.66 23.77 11.13
N GLY A 20 9.27 22.82 11.86
CA GLY A 20 8.94 22.58 13.27
C GLY A 20 7.73 21.66 13.43
N GLN A 21 6.61 21.97 12.81
CA GLN A 21 5.39 21.15 12.74
C GLN A 21 5.03 20.84 11.28
N TRP A 22 4.30 19.74 11.08
CA TRP A 22 3.71 19.42 9.79
C TRP A 22 2.50 20.32 9.52
N ALA A 23 2.41 20.85 8.32
CA ALA A 23 1.26 21.63 7.86
C ALA A 23 1.02 21.42 6.37
N VAL A 24 -0.23 21.61 5.94
CA VAL A 24 -0.57 21.66 4.52
C VAL A 24 0.02 22.94 3.93
N GLU A 25 0.86 22.80 2.92
CA GLU A 25 1.50 23.92 2.21
C GLU A 25 0.78 24.24 0.91
N ARG A 26 0.38 23.18 0.18
CA ARG A 26 -0.22 23.33 -1.15
C ARG A 26 -1.21 22.20 -1.43
N VAL A 27 -2.17 22.46 -2.30
CA VAL A 27 -3.12 21.47 -2.81
C VAL A 27 -3.07 21.43 -4.33
N HIS A 28 -2.95 20.24 -4.88
CA HIS A 28 -3.00 19.98 -6.32
C HIS A 28 -4.25 19.17 -6.65
N PHE A 29 -4.74 19.25 -7.87
CA PHE A 29 -5.94 18.54 -8.34
C PHE A 29 -7.15 18.74 -7.43
N LEU A 30 -7.37 19.96 -6.99
CA LEU A 30 -8.43 20.28 -6.03
C LEU A 30 -9.81 19.88 -6.55
N GLY A 31 -10.49 19.01 -5.78
CA GLY A 31 -11.80 18.45 -6.13
C GLY A 31 -11.73 17.09 -6.83
N GLU A 32 -10.57 16.66 -7.32
CA GLU A 32 -10.37 15.42 -8.05
C GLU A 32 -9.81 14.29 -7.16
N PRO A 33 -10.29 13.05 -7.30
CA PRO A 33 -9.77 11.93 -6.52
C PRO A 33 -8.37 11.52 -6.99
N VAL A 34 -7.39 11.63 -6.12
CA VAL A 34 -6.01 11.16 -6.32
C VAL A 34 -5.86 9.83 -5.60
N SER A 35 -5.81 8.72 -6.35
CA SER A 35 -5.78 7.36 -5.79
C SER A 35 -4.40 6.97 -5.25
N MET A 36 -3.32 7.49 -5.87
CA MET A 36 -1.94 7.18 -5.49
C MET A 36 -0.99 8.30 -5.88
N VAL A 37 0.13 8.42 -5.17
CA VAL A 37 1.24 9.30 -5.49
C VAL A 37 2.56 8.54 -5.39
N LEU A 38 3.44 8.73 -6.37
CA LEU A 38 4.85 8.38 -6.31
C LEU A 38 5.61 9.67 -6.01
N PRO A 39 6.30 9.78 -4.84
CA PRO A 39 7.07 10.98 -4.48
C PRO A 39 8.21 11.26 -5.46
N PRO A 40 8.84 12.45 -5.38
CA PRO A 40 9.98 12.80 -6.24
C PRO A 40 11.09 11.75 -6.16
N GLN A 41 11.46 11.20 -7.31
CA GLN A 41 12.49 10.17 -7.40
C GLN A 41 13.89 10.79 -7.36
N GLN A 42 14.79 10.16 -6.62
CA GLN A 42 16.19 10.60 -6.58
C GLN A 42 16.82 10.58 -7.99
N GLY A 43 17.55 11.64 -8.31
CA GLY A 43 18.25 11.80 -9.59
C GLY A 43 17.41 12.43 -10.69
N THR A 44 16.12 12.18 -10.81
CA THR A 44 15.24 12.78 -11.83
C THR A 44 14.33 13.86 -11.28
N GLY A 45 14.00 13.85 -9.98
CA GLY A 45 13.01 14.72 -9.38
C GLY A 45 11.58 14.43 -9.82
N ARG A 46 11.37 13.47 -10.77
CA ARG A 46 10.05 13.11 -11.31
C ARG A 46 9.19 12.49 -10.24
N MET A 47 7.97 12.94 -10.14
CA MET A 47 6.92 12.36 -9.33
C MET A 47 5.67 12.10 -10.16
N LEU A 48 4.81 11.19 -9.72
CA LEU A 48 3.57 10.86 -10.40
C LEU A 48 2.38 10.98 -9.45
N ALA A 49 1.23 11.39 -10.01
CA ALA A 49 -0.06 11.34 -9.36
C ALA A 49 -1.04 10.55 -10.23
N ALA A 50 -1.69 9.55 -9.64
CA ALA A 50 -2.73 8.78 -10.30
C ALA A 50 -4.11 9.28 -9.84
N LEU A 51 -4.95 9.66 -10.78
CA LEU A 51 -6.30 10.16 -10.55
C LEU A 51 -7.33 9.14 -11.03
N ASN A 52 -8.38 8.91 -10.23
CA ASN A 52 -9.51 8.07 -10.62
C ASN A 52 -10.74 8.94 -10.85
N LEU A 53 -10.96 9.37 -12.08
CA LEU A 53 -12.03 10.31 -12.44
C LEU A 53 -13.35 9.62 -12.80
N GLY A 54 -13.55 8.38 -12.36
CA GLY A 54 -14.78 7.62 -12.59
C GLY A 54 -15.00 7.37 -14.08
N HIS A 55 -16.12 7.84 -14.65
CA HIS A 55 -16.44 7.63 -16.06
C HIS A 55 -15.48 8.36 -17.04
N PHE A 56 -14.74 9.37 -16.56
CA PHE A 56 -13.68 10.01 -17.35
C PHE A 56 -12.38 9.19 -17.37
N GLY A 57 -12.34 8.08 -16.67
CA GLY A 57 -11.22 7.14 -16.66
C GLY A 57 -10.15 7.46 -15.63
N VAL A 58 -9.09 6.68 -15.70
CA VAL A 58 -7.89 6.86 -14.88
C VAL A 58 -6.90 7.73 -15.63
N LYS A 59 -6.31 8.70 -14.93
CA LYS A 59 -5.31 9.62 -15.45
C LYS A 59 -4.01 9.50 -14.67
N VAL A 60 -2.90 9.69 -15.35
CA VAL A 60 -1.57 9.81 -14.74
C VAL A 60 -1.05 11.20 -15.04
N HIS A 61 -0.56 11.88 -14.02
CA HIS A 61 0.11 13.17 -14.17
C HIS A 61 1.52 13.07 -13.63
N ALA A 62 2.45 13.70 -14.30
CA ALA A 62 3.84 13.81 -13.86
C ALA A 62 4.18 15.26 -13.51
N SER A 63 5.13 15.39 -12.58
CA SER A 63 5.80 16.63 -12.26
C SER A 63 7.31 16.39 -12.26
N ASP A 64 8.07 17.27 -12.90
CA ASP A 64 9.54 17.23 -12.93
C ASP A 64 10.17 18.32 -12.04
N ASP A 65 9.33 19.10 -11.35
CA ASP A 65 9.71 20.24 -10.50
C ASP A 65 9.20 20.09 -9.06
N ALA A 66 9.14 18.84 -8.59
CA ALA A 66 8.71 18.48 -7.24
C ALA A 66 7.30 19.01 -6.89
N GLY A 67 6.38 18.90 -7.84
CA GLY A 67 4.97 19.21 -7.67
C GLY A 67 4.62 20.67 -7.97
N ALA A 68 5.53 21.51 -8.46
CA ALA A 68 5.18 22.90 -8.78
C ALA A 68 4.27 22.98 -10.01
N THR A 69 4.53 22.18 -11.04
CA THR A 69 3.68 22.04 -12.23
C THR A 69 3.40 20.57 -12.55
N TRP A 70 2.30 20.31 -13.26
CA TRP A 70 1.85 18.98 -13.61
C TRP A 70 1.43 18.91 -15.07
N HIS A 71 1.75 17.79 -15.73
CA HIS A 71 1.31 17.48 -17.09
C HIS A 71 0.78 16.04 -17.16
N GLU A 72 -0.21 15.81 -18.01
CA GLU A 72 -0.81 14.49 -18.19
C GLU A 72 0.11 13.58 -19.00
N LEU A 73 0.25 12.33 -18.57
CA LEU A 73 0.94 11.25 -19.25
C LEU A 73 -0.03 10.12 -19.63
N PRO A 74 0.34 9.23 -20.55
CA PRO A 74 -0.43 8.02 -20.82
C PRO A 74 -0.63 7.18 -19.55
N ALA A 75 -1.87 6.74 -19.31
CA ALA A 75 -2.15 5.76 -18.27
C ALA A 75 -1.88 4.33 -18.78
N PRO A 76 -1.58 3.35 -17.90
CA PRO A 76 -1.51 1.94 -18.27
C PRO A 76 -2.76 1.48 -19.01
N THR A 77 -2.59 0.71 -20.07
CA THR A 77 -3.70 0.22 -20.90
C THR A 77 -3.58 -1.28 -21.09
N TYR A 78 -4.65 -2.01 -20.77
CA TYR A 78 -4.74 -3.44 -21.04
C TYR A 78 -4.87 -3.70 -22.54
N PRO A 79 -4.32 -4.83 -23.04
CA PRO A 79 -4.56 -5.26 -24.40
C PRO A 79 -6.05 -5.58 -24.61
N PRO A 80 -6.52 -5.65 -25.87
CA PRO A 80 -7.88 -6.10 -26.16
C PRO A 80 -8.16 -7.47 -25.52
N GLN A 81 -9.30 -7.56 -24.83
CA GLN A 81 -9.71 -8.83 -24.22
C GLN A 81 -10.08 -9.83 -25.30
N PRO A 82 -9.50 -11.05 -25.30
CA PRO A 82 -9.86 -12.09 -26.25
C PRO A 82 -11.33 -12.49 -26.16
N GLU A 83 -11.95 -12.82 -27.30
CA GLU A 83 -13.31 -13.36 -27.31
C GLU A 83 -13.34 -14.73 -26.59
N GLY A 84 -14.30 -14.92 -25.70
CA GLY A 84 -14.49 -16.16 -24.96
C GLY A 84 -13.62 -16.30 -23.71
N GLU A 85 -12.82 -15.31 -23.36
CA GLU A 85 -12.19 -15.25 -22.05
C GLU A 85 -13.02 -14.41 -21.06
N PRO A 86 -13.77 -15.06 -20.18
CA PRO A 86 -14.10 -14.45 -18.91
C PRO A 86 -13.30 -15.14 -17.83
N VAL A 87 -12.15 -14.63 -17.48
CA VAL A 87 -11.68 -14.90 -16.14
C VAL A 87 -12.69 -14.23 -15.21
N ALA A 88 -13.60 -15.03 -14.66
CA ALA A 88 -14.62 -14.60 -13.69
C ALA A 88 -15.40 -13.31 -14.07
N GLY A 89 -15.62 -13.02 -15.35
CA GLY A 89 -16.35 -11.82 -15.79
C GLY A 89 -15.59 -10.50 -15.61
N ILE A 90 -14.31 -10.53 -15.34
CA ILE A 90 -13.49 -9.32 -15.12
C ILE A 90 -13.11 -8.71 -16.46
N ALA A 91 -13.58 -7.47 -16.70
CA ALA A 91 -13.19 -6.73 -17.90
C ALA A 91 -11.71 -6.32 -17.86
N TRP A 92 -11.00 -6.45 -18.99
CA TRP A 92 -9.63 -5.98 -19.17
C TRP A 92 -9.61 -4.47 -19.39
N LYS A 93 -10.02 -3.75 -18.36
CA LYS A 93 -10.13 -2.29 -18.40
C LYS A 93 -9.61 -1.71 -17.11
N LEU A 94 -8.66 -0.76 -17.23
CA LEU A 94 -8.12 -0.06 -16.08
C LEU A 94 -9.23 0.67 -15.31
N GLN A 95 -9.39 0.34 -14.03
CA GLN A 95 -10.35 0.96 -13.14
C GLN A 95 -9.66 1.91 -12.15
N GLN A 96 -8.43 1.56 -11.71
CA GLN A 96 -7.65 2.37 -10.78
C GLN A 96 -6.19 1.95 -10.80
N LEU A 97 -5.26 2.90 -10.60
CA LEU A 97 -3.94 2.59 -10.09
C LEU A 97 -4.02 2.51 -8.56
N TRP A 98 -3.68 1.35 -8.01
CA TRP A 98 -3.79 1.10 -6.59
C TRP A 98 -2.45 1.10 -5.86
N SER A 99 -1.34 0.95 -6.58
CA SER A 99 0.02 1.09 -6.08
C SER A 99 0.96 1.65 -7.15
N LEU A 100 1.92 2.45 -6.73
CA LEU A 100 3.02 2.99 -7.54
C LEU A 100 4.31 2.90 -6.70
N GLU A 101 5.34 2.27 -7.26
CA GLU A 101 6.66 2.19 -6.63
C GLU A 101 7.74 2.32 -7.70
N ALA A 102 8.88 2.89 -7.34
CA ALA A 102 10.02 3.01 -8.24
C ALA A 102 11.27 2.40 -7.62
N ALA A 103 11.98 1.60 -8.41
CA ALA A 103 13.26 1.04 -8.02
C ALA A 103 14.09 0.70 -9.26
N HIS A 104 15.42 0.83 -9.17
CA HIS A 104 16.37 0.40 -10.18
C HIS A 104 16.06 0.97 -11.60
N GLY A 105 15.55 2.21 -11.67
CA GLY A 105 15.21 2.86 -12.94
C GLY A 105 13.87 2.43 -13.55
N THR A 106 13.13 1.55 -12.90
CA THR A 106 11.80 1.09 -13.33
C THR A 106 10.72 1.64 -12.40
N ILE A 107 9.64 2.13 -12.97
CA ILE A 107 8.41 2.46 -12.25
C ILE A 107 7.42 1.31 -12.43
N TRP A 108 6.86 0.86 -11.32
CA TRP A 108 5.89 -0.23 -11.26
C TRP A 108 4.52 0.31 -10.85
N ALA A 109 3.47 -0.13 -11.54
CA ALA A 109 2.09 0.23 -11.26
C ALA A 109 1.23 -1.01 -11.07
N GLY A 110 0.65 -1.16 -9.89
CA GLY A 110 -0.36 -2.17 -9.58
C GLY A 110 -1.75 -1.59 -9.76
N THR A 111 -2.63 -2.35 -10.40
CA THR A 111 -3.93 -1.84 -10.84
C THR A 111 -5.11 -2.66 -10.33
N LEU A 112 -6.29 -2.10 -10.48
CA LEU A 112 -7.58 -2.77 -10.57
C LEU A 112 -8.02 -2.78 -12.05
N PRO A 113 -8.38 -3.96 -12.59
CA PRO A 113 -8.18 -5.30 -12.03
C PRO A 113 -6.69 -5.65 -11.86
N GLY A 114 -6.37 -6.77 -11.23
CA GLY A 114 -5.04 -7.15 -10.75
C GLY A 114 -3.94 -7.28 -11.82
N GLY A 115 -3.66 -6.24 -12.58
CA GLY A 115 -2.54 -6.14 -13.51
C GLY A 115 -1.33 -5.44 -12.88
N LEU A 116 -0.14 -5.92 -13.22
CA LEU A 116 1.11 -5.22 -12.94
C LEU A 116 1.63 -4.62 -14.24
N PHE A 117 1.95 -3.34 -14.22
CA PHE A 117 2.57 -2.64 -15.35
C PHE A 117 3.94 -2.11 -14.94
N ARG A 118 4.84 -2.00 -15.91
CA ARG A 118 6.16 -1.39 -15.73
C ARG A 118 6.44 -0.31 -16.77
N SER A 119 7.21 0.68 -16.37
CA SER A 119 7.75 1.73 -17.25
C SER A 119 9.23 1.91 -16.97
N SER A 120 10.06 1.99 -18.01
CA SER A 120 11.49 2.28 -17.96
C SER A 120 11.85 3.67 -18.49
N ASP A 121 10.85 4.47 -18.89
CA ASP A 121 11.00 5.77 -19.52
C ASP A 121 10.35 6.91 -18.74
N GLY A 122 10.17 6.71 -17.42
CA GLY A 122 9.61 7.73 -16.55
C GLY A 122 8.08 7.89 -16.64
N ALA A 123 7.36 6.82 -17.01
CA ALA A 123 5.92 6.74 -17.21
C ALA A 123 5.43 7.33 -18.54
N GLU A 124 6.32 7.59 -19.51
CA GLU A 124 5.93 7.99 -20.88
C GLU A 124 5.23 6.83 -21.60
N SER A 125 5.61 5.59 -21.28
CA SER A 125 4.93 4.37 -21.75
C SER A 125 4.85 3.30 -20.68
N TRP A 126 3.89 2.38 -20.83
CA TRP A 126 3.63 1.28 -19.90
C TRP A 126 3.55 -0.06 -20.63
N GLN A 127 4.12 -1.07 -20.01
CA GLN A 127 4.06 -2.45 -20.46
C GLN A 127 3.36 -3.32 -19.42
N LEU A 128 2.34 -4.07 -19.82
CA LEU A 128 1.74 -5.10 -18.98
C LEU A 128 2.76 -6.22 -18.72
N VAL A 129 2.89 -6.65 -17.49
CA VAL A 129 3.69 -7.83 -17.11
C VAL A 129 2.90 -9.09 -17.42
N GLU A 130 2.94 -9.49 -18.70
CA GLU A 130 2.17 -10.62 -19.22
C GLU A 130 2.43 -11.93 -18.47
N PRO A 131 3.68 -12.27 -18.03
CA PRO A 131 3.91 -13.52 -17.29
C PRO A 131 3.14 -13.62 -15.97
N LEU A 132 2.85 -12.50 -15.30
CA LEU A 132 1.98 -12.50 -14.12
C LEU A 132 0.50 -12.47 -14.52
N TRP A 133 0.16 -11.67 -15.53
CA TRP A 133 -1.22 -11.53 -16.01
C TRP A 133 -1.81 -12.86 -16.53
N HIS A 134 -0.98 -13.68 -17.14
CA HIS A 134 -1.36 -15.00 -17.70
C HIS A 134 -1.08 -16.17 -16.75
N GLN A 135 -0.87 -15.94 -15.45
CA GLN A 135 -0.78 -17.04 -14.48
C GLN A 135 -2.08 -17.85 -14.46
N PRO A 136 -2.00 -19.19 -14.55
CA PRO A 136 -3.19 -20.05 -14.53
C PRO A 136 -4.05 -19.84 -13.27
N GLY A 137 -3.41 -19.59 -12.13
CA GLY A 137 -4.09 -19.35 -10.85
C GLY A 137 -4.90 -18.04 -10.81
N ARG A 138 -4.71 -17.12 -11.74
CA ARG A 138 -5.45 -15.85 -11.77
C ARG A 138 -6.98 -16.03 -11.86
N VAL A 139 -7.43 -17.14 -12.38
CA VAL A 139 -8.88 -17.47 -12.46
C VAL A 139 -9.54 -17.64 -11.09
N GLU A 140 -8.73 -17.88 -10.06
CA GLU A 140 -9.20 -18.05 -8.68
C GLU A 140 -9.19 -16.74 -7.90
N TRP A 141 -8.52 -15.69 -8.40
CA TRP A 141 -8.47 -14.41 -7.71
C TRP A 141 -9.84 -13.73 -7.73
N PHE A 142 -10.19 -13.10 -6.62
CA PHE A 142 -11.47 -12.40 -6.49
C PHE A 142 -11.32 -11.06 -5.77
N GLY A 143 -12.39 -10.31 -5.64
CA GLY A 143 -12.37 -9.01 -4.98
C GLY A 143 -12.34 -9.14 -3.46
N GLY A 144 -11.42 -8.44 -2.78
CA GLY A 144 -11.31 -8.38 -1.33
C GLY A 144 -11.57 -7.00 -0.72
N GLY A 145 -11.56 -5.96 -1.49
CA GLY A 145 -11.86 -4.58 -1.07
C GLY A 145 -12.56 -3.80 -2.17
N TYR A 146 -12.59 -4.39 -3.34
CA TYR A 146 -13.30 -3.98 -4.54
C TYR A 146 -13.95 -5.22 -5.16
N ASP A 147 -14.79 -5.04 -6.17
CA ASP A 147 -15.48 -6.15 -6.85
C ASP A 147 -14.52 -7.03 -7.66
N VAL A 148 -13.29 -6.58 -7.86
CA VAL A 148 -12.25 -7.27 -8.62
C VAL A 148 -10.94 -7.34 -7.82
N PRO A 149 -10.08 -8.36 -8.05
CA PRO A 149 -8.77 -8.42 -7.41
C PRO A 149 -7.90 -7.24 -7.85
N GLY A 150 -6.93 -6.84 -7.02
CA GLY A 150 -6.04 -5.74 -7.34
C GLY A 150 -4.67 -5.88 -6.71
N ILE A 151 -3.65 -5.30 -7.37
CA ILE A 151 -2.29 -5.24 -6.86
C ILE A 151 -2.10 -3.94 -6.06
N HIS A 152 -2.05 -4.08 -4.75
CA HIS A 152 -1.90 -2.95 -3.81
C HIS A 152 -0.53 -2.89 -3.13
N SER A 153 0.24 -3.97 -3.16
CA SER A 153 1.59 -3.99 -2.59
C SER A 153 2.60 -4.32 -3.67
N ILE A 154 3.61 -3.48 -3.80
CA ILE A 154 4.76 -3.67 -4.67
C ILE A 154 6.00 -3.47 -3.79
N CYS A 155 6.81 -4.51 -3.64
CA CYS A 155 7.97 -4.51 -2.76
C CYS A 155 9.23 -4.87 -3.55
N PRO A 156 9.86 -3.92 -4.27
CA PRO A 156 11.13 -4.16 -4.94
C PRO A 156 12.20 -4.56 -3.92
N HIS A 157 13.10 -5.43 -4.33
CA HIS A 157 14.26 -5.72 -3.52
C HIS A 157 15.26 -4.55 -3.63
N PRO A 158 15.77 -4.00 -2.52
CA PRO A 158 16.57 -2.76 -2.55
C PRO A 158 17.90 -2.89 -3.30
N THR A 159 18.47 -4.09 -3.41
CA THR A 159 19.77 -4.33 -4.04
C THR A 159 19.77 -5.36 -5.18
N ARG A 160 18.70 -6.16 -5.32
CA ARG A 160 18.56 -7.15 -6.40
C ARG A 160 17.52 -6.65 -7.41
N ALA A 161 17.96 -5.97 -8.47
CA ALA A 161 17.09 -5.31 -9.43
C ALA A 161 16.08 -6.24 -10.11
N ALA A 162 16.43 -7.51 -10.31
CA ALA A 162 15.57 -8.51 -10.93
C ALA A 162 14.49 -9.07 -9.97
N GLU A 163 14.50 -8.65 -8.71
CA GLU A 163 13.61 -9.23 -7.70
C GLU A 163 12.53 -8.27 -7.23
N LEU A 164 11.30 -8.75 -7.28
CA LEU A 164 10.10 -8.01 -6.89
C LEU A 164 9.10 -8.95 -6.22
N LEU A 165 8.46 -8.48 -5.15
CA LEU A 165 7.28 -9.11 -4.57
C LEU A 165 6.06 -8.22 -4.81
N VAL A 166 4.93 -8.82 -5.15
CA VAL A 166 3.63 -8.15 -5.20
C VAL A 166 2.61 -8.86 -4.31
N GLY A 167 1.75 -8.07 -3.66
CA GLY A 167 0.59 -8.55 -2.90
C GLY A 167 -0.69 -8.22 -3.66
N ILE A 168 -1.53 -9.22 -3.82
CA ILE A 168 -2.78 -9.18 -4.58
C ILE A 168 -3.94 -9.43 -3.63
N SER A 169 -4.92 -8.55 -3.61
CA SER A 169 -6.15 -8.72 -2.84
C SER A 169 -6.86 -10.00 -3.28
N CYS A 170 -7.08 -10.93 -2.34
CA CYS A 170 -7.58 -12.27 -2.59
C CYS A 170 -6.90 -12.99 -3.77
N GLY A 171 -5.58 -12.83 -3.87
CA GLY A 171 -4.74 -13.40 -4.92
C GLY A 171 -3.34 -13.78 -4.43
N GLY A 172 -3.09 -13.67 -3.11
CA GLY A 172 -1.84 -14.07 -2.46
C GLY A 172 -0.67 -13.13 -2.67
N ALA A 173 0.53 -13.65 -2.44
CA ALA A 173 1.80 -12.96 -2.62
C ALA A 173 2.62 -13.64 -3.71
N TRP A 174 3.10 -12.89 -4.69
CA TRP A 174 3.85 -13.40 -5.85
C TRP A 174 5.23 -12.78 -5.91
N VAL A 175 6.23 -13.59 -6.21
CA VAL A 175 7.63 -13.18 -6.29
C VAL A 175 8.21 -13.52 -7.66
N THR A 176 8.90 -12.56 -8.25
CA THR A 176 9.82 -12.76 -9.37
C THR A 176 11.27 -12.59 -8.91
N ARG A 177 12.21 -13.32 -9.53
CA ARG A 177 13.65 -13.21 -9.31
C ARG A 177 14.45 -13.07 -10.60
N ASP A 178 13.74 -12.86 -11.72
CA ASP A 178 14.27 -12.85 -13.08
C ASP A 178 13.70 -11.69 -13.92
N ASP A 179 13.55 -10.51 -13.29
CA ASP A 179 13.03 -9.29 -13.92
C ASP A 179 11.63 -9.47 -14.52
N ALA A 180 10.75 -10.11 -13.75
CA ALA A 180 9.37 -10.36 -14.10
C ALA A 180 9.14 -11.36 -15.28
N ALA A 181 10.16 -12.11 -15.69
CA ALA A 181 10.04 -13.13 -16.73
C ALA A 181 9.26 -14.37 -16.23
N SER A 182 9.37 -14.69 -14.94
CA SER A 182 8.55 -15.73 -14.29
C SER A 182 8.11 -15.31 -12.89
N TRP A 183 7.07 -15.96 -12.37
CA TRP A 183 6.47 -15.65 -11.08
C TRP A 183 6.20 -16.91 -10.28
N GLN A 184 6.43 -16.82 -8.98
CA GLN A 184 6.18 -17.89 -8.03
C GLN A 184 5.22 -17.37 -6.96
N LEU A 185 4.17 -18.14 -6.70
CA LEU A 185 3.25 -17.89 -5.58
C LEU A 185 3.97 -18.24 -4.28
N GLN A 186 4.01 -17.30 -3.35
CA GLN A 186 4.74 -17.41 -2.09
C GLN A 186 3.89 -16.85 -0.93
N ALA A 187 2.80 -17.56 -0.61
CA ALA A 187 1.91 -17.26 0.50
C ALA A 187 1.78 -18.46 1.47
N ASP A 188 2.73 -19.40 1.41
CA ASP A 188 2.72 -20.60 2.25
C ASP A 188 2.80 -20.21 3.75
N GLY A 189 1.92 -20.83 4.53
CA GLY A 189 1.76 -20.56 5.97
C GLY A 189 0.69 -19.52 6.30
N MET A 190 0.20 -18.72 5.34
CA MET A 190 -0.94 -17.83 5.56
C MET A 190 -2.25 -18.65 5.66
N HIS A 191 -3.22 -18.08 6.40
CA HIS A 191 -4.52 -18.71 6.64
C HIS A 191 -5.65 -17.72 6.43
N ALA A 192 -6.62 -18.09 5.60
CA ALA A 192 -7.80 -17.31 5.24
C ALA A 192 -9.06 -17.92 5.87
N ALA A 193 -9.40 -17.51 7.09
CA ALA A 193 -10.54 -18.08 7.84
C ALA A 193 -11.92 -17.80 7.20
N TYR A 194 -12.00 -16.91 6.23
CA TYR A 194 -13.22 -16.65 5.44
C TYR A 194 -13.44 -17.71 4.33
N MET A 195 -12.42 -18.49 4.00
CA MET A 195 -12.51 -19.55 3.01
C MET A 195 -13.06 -20.85 3.65
N PRO A 196 -13.66 -21.79 2.86
CA PRO A 196 -13.95 -23.11 3.34
C PRO A 196 -12.71 -23.79 3.95
N PRO A 197 -12.87 -24.66 4.97
CA PRO A 197 -11.72 -25.24 5.70
C PRO A 197 -10.68 -25.94 4.83
N ASP A 198 -11.09 -26.55 3.72
CA ASP A 198 -10.21 -27.23 2.76
C ASP A 198 -9.50 -26.24 1.81
N GLN A 199 -9.87 -24.98 1.80
CA GLN A 199 -9.30 -23.90 1.00
C GLN A 199 -8.63 -22.80 1.86
N ALA A 200 -8.73 -22.90 3.16
CA ALA A 200 -8.25 -21.84 4.06
C ALA A 200 -6.74 -21.59 3.98
N GLU A 201 -5.98 -22.61 3.60
CA GLU A 201 -4.52 -22.54 3.41
C GLU A 201 -4.11 -22.49 1.92
N ASN A 202 -5.07 -22.35 0.99
CA ASN A 202 -4.75 -22.17 -0.43
C ASN A 202 -3.97 -20.86 -0.62
N PRO A 203 -2.69 -20.91 -1.03
CA PRO A 203 -1.86 -19.70 -1.11
C PRO A 203 -2.35 -18.73 -2.18
N ASN A 204 -3.09 -19.21 -3.19
CA ASN A 204 -3.58 -18.39 -4.30
C ASN A 204 -4.81 -17.53 -3.95
N THR A 205 -5.49 -17.81 -2.84
CA THR A 205 -6.68 -17.09 -2.40
C THR A 205 -6.48 -16.32 -1.08
N GLN A 206 -5.23 -16.22 -0.61
CA GLN A 206 -4.91 -15.41 0.56
C GLN A 206 -5.15 -13.93 0.27
N ASP A 207 -5.59 -13.19 1.28
CA ASP A 207 -5.90 -11.75 1.17
C ASP A 207 -4.92 -10.90 2.01
N PRO A 208 -3.69 -10.68 1.54
CA PRO A 208 -2.84 -9.68 2.12
C PRO A 208 -3.49 -8.30 1.92
N HIS A 209 -3.70 -7.55 2.99
CA HIS A 209 -4.16 -6.17 2.90
C HIS A 209 -3.01 -5.22 2.58
N ARG A 210 -1.83 -5.48 3.12
CA ARG A 210 -0.60 -4.74 2.81
C ARG A 210 0.61 -5.61 3.14
N ILE A 211 1.57 -5.66 2.21
CA ILE A 211 2.90 -6.24 2.45
C ILE A 211 3.93 -5.12 2.37
N VAL A 212 4.88 -5.12 3.30
CA VAL A 212 6.02 -4.19 3.32
C VAL A 212 7.32 -4.94 3.56
N ARG A 213 8.40 -4.44 2.98
CA ARG A 213 9.76 -5.01 3.05
C ARG A 213 10.68 -4.09 3.85
N CYS A 214 11.48 -4.62 4.76
CA CYS A 214 12.53 -3.85 5.41
C CYS A 214 13.69 -3.60 4.44
N VAL A 215 14.13 -2.35 4.35
CA VAL A 215 15.19 -1.95 3.40
C VAL A 215 16.55 -2.56 3.79
N ALA A 216 16.94 -2.46 5.06
CA ALA A 216 18.24 -2.95 5.53
C ALA A 216 18.32 -4.48 5.66
N ARG A 217 17.17 -5.14 5.84
CA ARG A 217 17.04 -6.61 5.91
C ARG A 217 15.95 -7.07 4.96
N PRO A 218 16.19 -7.09 3.65
CA PRO A 218 15.14 -7.27 2.65
C PRO A 218 14.49 -8.66 2.64
N ASP A 219 15.09 -9.65 3.28
CA ASP A 219 14.46 -10.96 3.47
C ASP A 219 13.37 -10.94 4.56
N VAL A 220 13.26 -9.84 5.32
CA VAL A 220 12.21 -9.64 6.31
C VAL A 220 11.06 -8.81 5.71
N LEU A 221 9.88 -9.43 5.71
CA LEU A 221 8.62 -8.81 5.28
C LEU A 221 7.59 -8.91 6.39
N TRP A 222 6.71 -7.91 6.41
CA TRP A 222 5.55 -7.88 7.27
C TRP A 222 4.29 -7.77 6.41
N CYS A 223 3.26 -8.48 6.81
CA CYS A 223 1.97 -8.45 6.15
C CYS A 223 0.85 -8.18 7.17
N GLN A 224 0.09 -7.13 6.95
CA GLN A 224 -1.27 -7.07 7.47
C GLN A 224 -2.14 -7.86 6.51
N HIS A 225 -2.69 -8.96 6.98
CA HIS A 225 -3.58 -9.83 6.25
C HIS A 225 -5.02 -9.63 6.72
N HIS A 226 -6.00 -10.09 5.96
CA HIS A 226 -7.41 -10.10 6.38
C HIS A 226 -7.60 -10.84 7.73
N ASN A 227 -6.95 -11.96 7.88
CA ASN A 227 -6.94 -12.74 9.12
C ASN A 227 -5.56 -12.66 9.80
N GLY A 228 -5.30 -11.53 10.50
CA GLY A 228 -4.12 -11.41 11.34
C GLY A 228 -2.92 -10.70 10.74
N ILE A 229 -1.83 -10.79 11.45
CA ILE A 229 -0.54 -10.22 11.07
C ILE A 229 0.41 -11.37 10.78
N TRP A 230 1.15 -11.29 9.69
CA TRP A 230 2.08 -12.31 9.26
C TRP A 230 3.46 -11.73 9.01
N ARG A 231 4.48 -12.54 9.31
CA ARG A 231 5.87 -12.17 9.13
C ARG A 231 6.61 -13.26 8.37
N SER A 232 7.42 -12.85 7.40
CA SER A 232 8.43 -13.69 6.76
C SER A 232 9.83 -13.20 7.13
N THR A 233 10.79 -14.12 7.25
CA THR A 233 12.21 -13.82 7.47
C THR A 233 13.11 -14.48 6.43
N ASP A 234 12.52 -15.06 5.40
CA ASP A 234 13.15 -15.85 4.33
C ASP A 234 12.71 -15.38 2.94
N ASN A 235 12.40 -14.08 2.81
CA ASN A 235 12.02 -13.46 1.55
C ASN A 235 10.74 -14.06 0.96
N ALA A 236 9.72 -14.18 1.81
CA ALA A 236 8.39 -14.71 1.52
C ALA A 236 8.33 -16.22 1.20
N ALA A 237 9.42 -16.98 1.36
CA ALA A 237 9.38 -18.43 1.16
C ALA A 237 8.44 -19.13 2.16
N SER A 238 8.31 -18.56 3.37
CA SER A 238 7.31 -18.95 4.36
C SER A 238 6.79 -17.75 5.15
N TRP A 239 5.57 -17.87 5.66
CA TRP A 239 4.94 -16.86 6.50
C TRP A 239 4.51 -17.47 7.84
N HIS A 240 4.70 -16.72 8.90
CA HIS A 240 4.34 -17.12 10.26
C HIS A 240 3.39 -16.10 10.88
N GLU A 241 2.31 -16.59 11.47
CA GLU A 241 1.37 -15.74 12.16
C GLU A 241 2.02 -15.10 13.40
N VAL A 242 1.76 -13.83 13.60
CA VAL A 242 2.15 -13.08 14.79
C VAL A 242 1.01 -13.11 15.80
N ALA A 243 1.19 -13.89 16.83
CA ALA A 243 0.20 -14.04 17.91
C ALA A 243 0.17 -12.86 18.88
N ASN A 244 -0.85 -12.82 19.73
CA ASN A 244 -0.97 -11.88 20.86
C ASN A 244 -0.95 -10.40 20.48
N VAL A 245 -1.50 -10.06 19.31
CA VAL A 245 -1.68 -8.67 18.88
C VAL A 245 -2.75 -8.01 19.77
N PRO A 246 -2.46 -6.86 20.42
CA PRO A 246 -3.41 -6.19 21.29
C PRO A 246 -4.64 -5.68 20.54
N LEU A 247 -5.80 -5.71 21.20
CA LEU A 247 -7.11 -5.20 20.79
C LEU A 247 -7.71 -5.99 19.61
N ALA A 248 -7.08 -6.01 18.47
CA ALA A 248 -7.49 -6.79 17.29
C ALA A 248 -6.30 -7.04 16.38
N ASN A 249 -6.31 -8.18 15.69
CA ASN A 249 -5.33 -8.53 14.66
C ASN A 249 -5.81 -8.17 13.24
N PHE A 250 -7.06 -7.70 13.09
CA PHE A 250 -7.60 -7.17 11.85
C PHE A 250 -7.16 -5.72 11.63
N GLY A 251 -6.88 -5.36 10.42
CA GLY A 251 -6.51 -4.01 9.99
C GLY A 251 -6.14 -4.00 8.51
N PHE A 252 -5.66 -2.85 8.02
CA PHE A 252 -5.24 -2.72 6.62
C PHE A 252 -3.81 -2.21 6.47
N ALA A 253 -3.36 -1.38 7.41
CA ALA A 253 -2.09 -0.68 7.31
C ALA A 253 -0.98 -1.40 8.07
N VAL A 254 0.19 -1.45 7.48
CA VAL A 254 1.44 -1.83 8.12
C VAL A 254 2.58 -0.95 7.62
N ALA A 255 3.48 -0.56 8.51
CA ALA A 255 4.76 0.04 8.20
C ALA A 255 5.88 -0.73 8.90
N VAL A 256 7.07 -0.82 8.29
CA VAL A 256 8.26 -1.44 8.88
C VAL A 256 9.39 -0.43 8.94
N HIS A 257 10.14 -0.44 10.04
CA HIS A 257 11.31 0.43 10.18
C HIS A 257 12.35 0.08 9.11
N PRO A 258 12.90 1.08 8.39
CA PRO A 258 13.78 0.82 7.25
C PRO A 258 15.07 0.08 7.64
N GLU A 259 15.58 0.31 8.86
CA GLU A 259 16.84 -0.32 9.34
C GLU A 259 16.63 -1.41 10.40
N GLN A 260 15.51 -1.39 11.14
CA GLN A 260 15.21 -2.31 12.24
C GLN A 260 14.08 -3.25 11.84
N ALA A 261 14.38 -4.35 11.17
CA ALA A 261 13.41 -5.26 10.61
C ALA A 261 12.44 -5.90 11.63
N ASP A 262 12.80 -5.88 12.91
CA ASP A 262 11.98 -6.38 14.02
C ASP A 262 11.02 -5.32 14.58
N THR A 263 11.08 -4.07 14.04
CA THR A 263 10.21 -2.96 14.42
C THR A 263 9.18 -2.70 13.31
N ALA A 264 7.90 -2.81 13.66
CA ALA A 264 6.78 -2.56 12.75
C ALA A 264 5.58 -1.94 13.48
N TRP A 265 4.73 -1.24 12.71
CA TRP A 265 3.52 -0.56 13.20
C TRP A 265 2.30 -1.04 12.45
N PHE A 266 1.19 -1.22 13.19
CA PHE A 266 -0.10 -1.69 12.69
C PHE A 266 -1.21 -0.83 13.27
N VAL A 267 -2.31 -0.67 12.54
CA VAL A 267 -3.48 0.08 13.01
C VAL A 267 -4.67 -0.87 13.06
N PRO A 268 -5.10 -1.32 14.26
CA PRO A 268 -6.18 -2.27 14.39
C PRO A 268 -7.54 -1.66 14.05
N GLY A 269 -8.40 -2.48 13.46
CA GLY A 269 -9.83 -2.25 13.30
C GLY A 269 -10.61 -3.42 13.88
N VAL A 270 -11.92 -3.27 14.08
CA VAL A 270 -12.75 -4.32 14.70
C VAL A 270 -12.80 -5.57 13.83
N ALA A 271 -13.29 -5.45 12.59
CA ALA A 271 -13.44 -6.54 11.63
C ALA A 271 -13.76 -5.99 10.24
N ASP A 272 -13.75 -6.86 9.23
CA ASP A 272 -14.11 -6.46 7.86
C ASP A 272 -15.55 -5.94 7.74
N GLN A 273 -16.50 -6.55 8.44
CA GLN A 273 -17.90 -6.12 8.44
C GLN A 273 -18.14 -4.87 9.31
N GLN A 274 -17.15 -4.49 10.15
CA GLN A 274 -17.23 -3.35 11.07
C GLN A 274 -15.90 -2.57 11.03
N ARG A 275 -15.72 -1.80 9.97
CA ARG A 275 -14.47 -1.09 9.64
C ARG A 275 -14.32 0.21 10.44
N VAL A 276 -14.20 0.08 11.74
CA VAL A 276 -13.99 1.18 12.70
C VAL A 276 -12.92 0.78 13.72
N PRO A 277 -12.31 1.74 14.42
CA PRO A 277 -11.40 1.45 15.52
C PRO A 277 -12.08 0.66 16.65
N VAL A 278 -11.31 -0.17 17.34
CA VAL A 278 -11.78 -0.90 18.50
C VAL A 278 -12.17 0.11 19.61
N ASP A 279 -13.32 -0.09 20.22
CA ASP A 279 -13.87 0.77 21.29
C ASP A 279 -14.00 2.26 20.92
N GLY A 280 -14.03 2.59 19.62
CA GLY A 280 -14.10 3.97 19.16
C GLY A 280 -12.84 4.80 19.50
N ALA A 281 -11.70 4.15 19.71
CA ALA A 281 -10.42 4.78 20.04
C ALA A 281 -9.34 4.42 19.02
N LEU A 282 -8.72 5.43 18.40
CA LEU A 282 -7.64 5.20 17.44
C LEU A 282 -6.34 4.91 18.18
N VAL A 283 -5.71 3.80 17.82
CA VAL A 283 -4.41 3.38 18.38
C VAL A 283 -3.49 2.86 17.29
N VAL A 284 -2.21 2.81 17.60
CA VAL A 284 -1.18 2.16 16.76
C VAL A 284 -0.48 1.10 17.61
N ASN A 285 -0.49 -0.15 17.17
CA ASN A 285 0.28 -1.22 17.79
C ASN A 285 1.67 -1.26 17.19
N ARG A 286 2.71 -1.12 18.02
CA ARG A 286 4.11 -1.22 17.61
C ARG A 286 4.76 -2.44 18.24
N THR A 287 5.48 -3.22 17.45
CA THR A 287 6.45 -4.20 17.94
C THR A 287 7.88 -3.72 17.68
N ARG A 288 8.83 -4.13 18.54
CA ARG A 288 10.28 -3.88 18.37
C ARG A 288 11.12 -5.15 18.46
N ASP A 289 10.46 -6.29 18.61
CA ASP A 289 11.10 -7.59 18.85
C ASP A 289 10.61 -8.70 17.90
N GLY A 290 10.13 -8.29 16.74
CA GLY A 290 9.69 -9.23 15.70
C GLY A 290 8.32 -9.82 15.95
N GLY A 291 7.45 -9.14 16.71
CA GLY A 291 6.09 -9.57 17.00
C GLY A 291 5.94 -10.41 18.26
N LYS A 292 6.99 -10.53 19.09
CA LYS A 292 6.91 -11.27 20.37
C LYS A 292 6.14 -10.47 21.42
N SER A 293 6.26 -9.13 21.36
CA SER A 293 5.50 -8.21 22.19
C SER A 293 5.08 -6.96 21.42
N PHE A 294 4.09 -6.25 21.97
CA PHE A 294 3.55 -5.02 21.37
C PHE A 294 3.37 -3.93 22.42
N GLU A 295 3.53 -2.70 21.98
CA GLU A 295 3.17 -1.47 22.68
C GLU A 295 1.95 -0.88 21.96
N THR A 296 0.89 -0.55 22.72
CA THR A 296 -0.27 0.17 22.18
C THR A 296 -0.10 1.66 22.38
N LEU A 297 0.07 2.39 21.29
CA LEU A 297 0.38 3.81 21.26
C LEU A 297 -0.87 4.62 20.94
N CYS A 298 -1.24 5.56 21.81
CA CYS A 298 -2.45 6.35 21.67
C CYS A 298 -2.29 7.83 22.06
N THR A 299 -1.14 8.24 22.58
CA THR A 299 -0.91 9.61 23.04
C THR A 299 -1.07 10.61 21.92
N GLY A 300 -2.07 11.49 22.01
CA GLY A 300 -2.40 12.50 20.98
C GLY A 300 -3.34 12.03 19.88
N LEU A 301 -3.78 10.78 19.90
CA LEU A 301 -4.82 10.24 19.03
C LEU A 301 -6.21 10.37 19.68
N PRO A 302 -7.31 10.33 18.92
CA PRO A 302 -8.67 10.31 19.47
C PRO A 302 -8.92 9.09 20.35
N HIS A 303 -9.47 9.30 21.55
CA HIS A 303 -9.69 8.26 22.56
C HIS A 303 -11.14 7.80 22.68
N GLN A 304 -12.07 8.49 22.02
CA GLN A 304 -13.51 8.19 22.04
C GLN A 304 -14.18 8.75 20.79
N ASP A 305 -15.33 8.22 20.45
CA ASP A 305 -16.16 8.66 19.34
C ASP A 305 -15.38 8.76 18.00
N CYS A 306 -14.35 7.92 17.85
CA CYS A 306 -13.50 7.86 16.68
C CYS A 306 -13.99 6.77 15.73
N TYR A 307 -14.28 7.15 14.50
CA TYR A 307 -14.71 6.26 13.44
C TYR A 307 -13.71 6.22 12.28
N ASP A 308 -12.50 6.69 12.54
CA ASP A 308 -11.38 6.73 11.61
C ASP A 308 -10.81 5.34 11.36
N LEU A 309 -10.74 4.91 10.12
CA LEU A 309 -10.04 3.69 9.72
C LEU A 309 -8.83 4.07 8.87
N ILE A 310 -7.73 3.35 9.03
CA ILE A 310 -6.51 3.57 8.25
C ILE A 310 -6.40 2.48 7.20
N TYR A 311 -6.56 2.85 5.93
CA TYR A 311 -6.37 1.90 4.84
C TYR A 311 -4.89 1.68 4.51
N ARG A 312 -4.60 0.64 3.77
CA ARG A 312 -3.32 0.07 3.30
C ARG A 312 -2.15 1.06 3.21
N HIS A 313 -2.36 2.15 2.46
CA HIS A 313 -1.35 3.19 2.20
C HIS A 313 -1.53 4.43 3.09
N GLY A 314 -2.45 4.38 4.05
CA GLY A 314 -2.72 5.47 4.98
C GLY A 314 -1.71 5.59 6.12
N LEU A 315 -0.75 4.69 6.24
CA LEU A 315 0.35 4.73 7.21
C LEU A 315 1.68 4.67 6.46
N ALA A 316 2.59 5.59 6.79
CA ALA A 316 3.96 5.60 6.27
C ALA A 316 4.96 5.94 7.37
N VAL A 317 6.17 5.41 7.24
CA VAL A 317 7.35 5.75 8.04
C VAL A 317 8.41 6.34 7.11
N ASP A 318 9.16 7.34 7.59
CA ASP A 318 10.24 7.96 6.83
C ASP A 318 11.52 7.09 6.80
N GLU A 319 12.50 7.52 6.03
CA GLU A 319 13.79 6.82 5.89
C GLU A 319 14.60 6.72 7.19
N THR A 320 14.30 7.57 8.18
CA THR A 320 14.97 7.53 9.50
C THR A 320 14.31 6.54 10.46
N GLY A 321 13.09 6.07 10.18
CA GLY A 321 12.30 5.24 11.07
C GLY A 321 11.68 5.97 12.27
N HIS A 322 11.92 7.27 12.40
CA HIS A 322 11.44 8.07 13.54
C HIS A 322 10.12 8.79 13.26
N ARG A 323 9.86 9.17 12.00
CA ARG A 323 8.67 9.92 11.65
C ARG A 323 7.65 9.03 11.00
N LEU A 324 6.41 9.17 11.46
CA LEU A 324 5.26 8.51 10.87
C LEU A 324 4.22 9.56 10.47
N LEU A 325 3.53 9.25 9.40
CA LEU A 325 2.30 9.92 8.99
C LEU A 325 1.18 8.90 8.89
N MET A 326 0.01 9.28 9.38
CA MET A 326 -1.18 8.44 9.37
C MET A 326 -2.40 9.24 8.94
N GLY A 327 -3.04 8.82 7.86
CA GLY A 327 -4.24 9.47 7.31
C GLY A 327 -5.42 8.51 7.24
N SER A 328 -6.61 9.00 7.56
CA SER A 328 -7.81 8.17 7.72
C SER A 328 -8.82 8.29 6.59
N THR A 329 -9.74 7.33 6.56
CA THR A 329 -10.87 7.28 5.64
C THR A 329 -11.92 8.38 5.91
N THR A 330 -11.87 9.04 7.06
CA THR A 330 -12.76 10.13 7.47
C THR A 330 -12.07 11.50 7.38
N GLY A 331 -10.78 11.54 7.03
CA GLY A 331 -10.04 12.77 6.74
C GLY A 331 -9.19 13.29 7.90
N GLY A 332 -9.04 12.52 8.97
CA GLY A 332 -8.04 12.80 10.00
C GLY A 332 -6.62 12.55 9.46
N LEU A 333 -5.68 13.39 9.84
CA LEU A 333 -4.26 13.25 9.53
C LEU A 333 -3.42 13.55 10.76
N TRP A 334 -2.58 12.60 11.13
CA TRP A 334 -1.69 12.69 12.29
C TRP A 334 -0.24 12.45 11.88
N ALA A 335 0.66 13.07 12.63
CA ALA A 335 2.10 12.88 12.50
C ALA A 335 2.72 12.54 13.86
N SER A 336 3.75 11.69 13.83
CA SER A 336 4.63 11.42 14.95
C SER A 336 6.08 11.68 14.54
N ASP A 337 6.89 12.24 15.44
CA ASP A 337 8.31 12.49 15.24
C ASP A 337 9.20 11.59 16.12
N ASP A 338 8.62 10.66 16.87
CA ASP A 338 9.28 9.84 17.89
C ASP A 338 8.92 8.34 17.79
N GLY A 339 8.68 7.86 16.57
CA GLY A 339 8.37 6.46 16.31
C GLY A 339 6.98 6.04 16.77
N GLY A 340 6.07 6.98 16.93
CA GLY A 340 4.68 6.75 17.34
C GLY A 340 4.40 6.93 18.82
N ASP A 341 5.38 7.29 19.66
CA ASP A 341 5.18 7.50 21.08
C ASP A 341 4.19 8.65 21.34
N ARG A 342 4.23 9.69 20.50
CA ARG A 342 3.29 10.81 20.53
C ARG A 342 2.86 11.18 19.11
N TRP A 343 1.58 11.51 18.97
CA TRP A 343 0.97 11.95 17.73
C TRP A 343 0.46 13.37 17.85
N ALA A 344 0.62 14.14 16.80
CA ALA A 344 0.05 15.48 16.67
C ALA A 344 -0.94 15.48 15.51
N THR A 345 -2.12 16.07 15.70
CA THR A 345 -3.07 16.30 14.60
C THR A 345 -2.51 17.33 13.64
N VAL A 346 -2.32 16.94 12.38
CA VAL A 346 -1.92 17.83 11.28
C VAL A 346 -3.14 18.48 10.65
N ALA A 347 -4.19 17.70 10.43
CA ALA A 347 -5.48 18.18 9.94
C ALA A 347 -6.60 17.23 10.40
N ALA A 348 -7.78 17.79 10.70
CA ALA A 348 -8.94 17.02 11.17
C ALA A 348 -10.05 16.91 10.11
N HIS A 349 -9.94 17.61 8.99
CA HIS A 349 -11.03 17.77 8.02
C HIS A 349 -10.56 17.66 6.57
N LEU A 350 -9.52 16.84 6.31
CA LEU A 350 -9.17 16.51 4.95
C LEU A 350 -10.27 15.64 4.31
N PRO A 351 -10.33 15.56 2.99
CA PRO A 351 -11.12 14.50 2.35
C PRO A 351 -10.57 13.11 2.74
N PRO A 352 -11.36 12.02 2.58
CA PRO A 352 -10.88 10.66 2.80
C PRO A 352 -9.49 10.43 2.21
N VAL A 353 -8.55 10.00 3.07
CA VAL A 353 -7.16 9.79 2.69
C VAL A 353 -7.00 8.38 2.08
N TYR A 354 -6.36 8.30 0.94
CA TYR A 354 -6.05 7.05 0.25
C TYR A 354 -4.61 6.61 0.45
N ALA A 355 -3.67 7.56 0.43
CA ALA A 355 -2.25 7.27 0.65
C ALA A 355 -1.52 8.45 1.29
N VAL A 356 -0.51 8.14 2.10
CA VAL A 356 0.48 9.07 2.61
C VAL A 356 1.87 8.61 2.18
N ARG A 357 2.73 9.54 1.76
CA ARG A 357 4.09 9.26 1.29
C ARG A 357 5.04 10.36 1.74
N PHE A 358 6.19 9.99 2.30
CA PHE A 358 7.32 10.90 2.47
C PHE A 358 8.03 11.11 1.13
N GLY A 359 8.64 12.32 0.93
CA GLY A 359 9.35 12.70 -0.28
C GLY A 359 10.51 13.65 -0.03
#